data_3438df9865338dfe8333cdbf744159be
#
_entry.id   3438df9865338dfe8333cdbf744159be
#
_cell.length_a   1.000
_cell.length_b   1.000
_cell.length_c   1.000
_cell.angle_alpha   90.00
_cell.angle_beta   90.00
_cell.angle_gamma   90.00
#
_symmetry.space_group_name_H-M   'P 1'
#
loop_
_entity.id
_entity.type
_entity.pdbx_description
1 polymer ?
#
loop_
_entity_poly.entity_id
_entity_poly.type
_entity_poly.pdbx_seq_one_letter_code
_entity_poly.pdbx_strand_id
1 'polypeptide(L)'
;MNSSFIKAHIALFFVNAFYGANHIIAKGVMPQFLTPSVFILFRVVGAVFLFWIVKLLTIKEKIERKDYFRLAACGMFGVTVNQLCFFHGLNASSSINAGIIMTVNPILVVILSFFILKEKITVQKSIGILIGATGAILLTLTAGTGSGDSIFGDFLLFINAASYGLYLVLVKPLMKKYSPLTVITYVFSFGLIYVLLYPPTLTELFQVDFSSFTSEIIYKILFIVVGVTFLTYLLTVYALKYVSPSTSSSYIYLQPVLVILFAFLFFSIDLSEDYTQTITWEKIGYMLLIFVGVFVTSMSNYRQKKLM
;
A
#
# COMPACT_ATOMS: atom_id res chain seq x y z
N MET A 1 -17.65 20.65 5.54
CA MET A 1 -16.39 19.86 5.45
C MET A 1 -15.47 20.55 4.46
N ASN A 2 -14.17 20.73 4.77
CA ASN A 2 -13.23 21.37 3.84
C ASN A 2 -13.06 20.46 2.60
N SER A 3 -13.18 21.02 1.39
CA SER A 3 -13.05 20.28 0.10
C SER A 3 -11.79 19.43 0.05
N SER A 4 -10.65 19.91 0.56
CA SER A 4 -9.38 19.18 0.58
C SER A 4 -9.41 17.94 1.50
N PHE A 5 -10.21 17.97 2.57
CA PHE A 5 -10.36 16.82 3.45
C PHE A 5 -11.14 15.69 2.75
N ILE A 6 -12.23 16.04 2.06
CA ILE A 6 -13.01 15.07 1.27
C ILE A 6 -12.13 14.47 0.17
N LYS A 7 -11.39 15.30 -0.56
CA LYS A 7 -10.45 14.84 -1.61
C LYS A 7 -9.41 13.87 -1.08
N ALA A 8 -8.91 14.06 0.15
CA ALA A 8 -7.97 13.15 0.79
C ALA A 8 -8.59 11.77 1.06
N HIS A 9 -9.82 11.71 1.53
CA HIS A 9 -10.54 10.44 1.74
C HIS A 9 -10.84 9.71 0.43
N ILE A 10 -11.26 10.45 -0.61
CA ILE A 10 -11.45 9.91 -1.96
C ILE A 10 -10.13 9.35 -2.50
N ALA A 11 -9.02 10.08 -2.33
CA ALA A 11 -7.69 9.61 -2.73
C ALA A 11 -7.32 8.28 -2.05
N LEU A 12 -7.55 8.15 -0.74
CA LEU A 12 -7.27 6.91 0.00
C LEU A 12 -8.16 5.74 -0.44
N PHE A 13 -9.42 6.01 -0.80
CA PHE A 13 -10.27 4.98 -1.39
C PHE A 13 -9.69 4.47 -2.71
N PHE A 14 -9.32 5.36 -3.64
CA PHE A 14 -8.71 4.97 -4.90
C PHE A 14 -7.36 4.27 -4.74
N VAL A 15 -6.53 4.69 -3.78
CA VAL A 15 -5.27 3.98 -3.45
C VAL A 15 -5.55 2.51 -3.16
N ASN A 16 -6.53 2.22 -2.31
CA ASN A 16 -6.86 0.85 -1.95
C ASN A 16 -7.61 0.12 -3.07
N ALA A 17 -8.35 0.82 -3.93
CA ALA A 17 -8.92 0.26 -5.15
C ALA A 17 -7.82 -0.23 -6.11
N PHE A 18 -6.79 0.60 -6.38
CA PHE A 18 -5.64 0.16 -7.18
C PHE A 18 -4.91 -1.04 -6.56
N TYR A 19 -4.73 -1.05 -5.23
CA TYR A 19 -4.12 -2.20 -4.55
C TYR A 19 -5.01 -3.45 -4.65
N GLY A 20 -6.34 -3.33 -4.51
CA GLY A 20 -7.27 -4.44 -4.71
C GLY A 20 -7.18 -5.04 -6.12
N ALA A 21 -7.19 -4.20 -7.15
CA ALA A 21 -7.01 -4.64 -8.54
C ALA A 21 -5.63 -5.28 -8.77
N ASN A 22 -4.58 -4.74 -8.13
CA ASN A 22 -3.21 -5.27 -8.26
C ASN A 22 -3.07 -6.71 -7.78
N HIS A 23 -3.82 -7.14 -6.77
CA HIS A 23 -3.75 -8.54 -6.29
C HIS A 23 -4.02 -9.56 -7.40
N ILE A 24 -4.93 -9.25 -8.31
CA ILE A 24 -5.28 -10.12 -9.44
C ILE A 24 -4.25 -9.96 -10.56
N ILE A 25 -3.93 -8.72 -10.93
CA ILE A 25 -3.07 -8.42 -12.07
C ILE A 25 -1.62 -8.86 -11.82
N ALA A 26 -1.08 -8.68 -10.60
CA ALA A 26 0.28 -9.06 -10.26
C ALA A 26 0.52 -10.57 -10.33
N LYS A 27 -0.47 -11.41 -10.00
CA LYS A 27 -0.39 -12.87 -10.14
C LYS A 27 -0.14 -13.31 -11.60
N GLY A 28 -0.60 -12.54 -12.58
CA GLY A 28 -0.35 -12.82 -13.99
C GLY A 28 1.04 -12.38 -14.47
N VAL A 29 1.87 -11.78 -13.60
CA VAL A 29 3.25 -11.34 -13.93
C VAL A 29 4.29 -12.10 -13.10
N MET A 30 4.02 -12.34 -11.81
CA MET A 30 4.94 -13.04 -10.91
C MET A 30 4.40 -14.42 -10.51
N PRO A 31 5.25 -15.39 -10.27
CA PRO A 31 6.70 -15.41 -10.52
C PRO A 31 7.07 -15.78 -11.96
N GLN A 32 6.08 -16.05 -12.82
CA GLN A 32 6.27 -16.70 -14.13
C GLN A 32 7.15 -15.89 -15.10
N PHE A 33 7.00 -14.56 -15.15
CA PHE A 33 7.73 -13.68 -16.07
C PHE A 33 8.81 -12.86 -15.35
N LEU A 34 8.55 -12.44 -14.13
CA LEU A 34 9.46 -11.65 -13.32
C LEU A 34 9.56 -12.22 -11.91
N THR A 35 10.76 -12.33 -11.40
CA THR A 35 11.00 -12.62 -9.97
C THR A 35 10.53 -11.43 -9.11
N PRO A 36 10.27 -11.63 -7.82
CA PRO A 36 9.88 -10.53 -6.92
C PRO A 36 10.85 -9.34 -6.94
N SER A 37 12.17 -9.59 -6.93
CA SER A 37 13.18 -8.54 -6.91
C SER A 37 13.18 -7.71 -8.19
N VAL A 38 13.09 -8.34 -9.35
CA VAL A 38 13.04 -7.66 -10.64
C VAL A 38 11.72 -6.93 -10.83
N PHE A 39 10.61 -7.53 -10.41
CA PHE A 39 9.31 -6.88 -10.43
C PHE A 39 9.30 -5.56 -9.63
N ILE A 40 9.93 -5.56 -8.44
CA ILE A 40 10.10 -4.35 -7.63
C ILE A 40 10.98 -3.34 -8.36
N LEU A 41 12.07 -3.77 -8.99
CA LEU A 41 12.94 -2.88 -9.76
C LEU A 41 12.18 -2.15 -10.86
N PHE A 42 11.39 -2.86 -11.68
CA PHE A 42 10.56 -2.23 -12.74
C PHE A 42 9.59 -1.20 -12.18
N ARG A 43 8.92 -1.53 -11.07
CA ARG A 43 8.00 -0.62 -10.39
C ARG A 43 8.69 0.65 -9.91
N VAL A 44 9.84 0.49 -9.27
CA VAL A 44 10.56 1.62 -8.65
C VAL A 44 11.22 2.48 -9.72
N VAL A 45 11.89 1.89 -10.72
CA VAL A 45 12.50 2.63 -11.84
C VAL A 45 11.45 3.43 -12.61
N GLY A 46 10.36 2.77 -13.00
CA GLY A 46 9.28 3.43 -13.75
C GLY A 46 8.63 4.57 -12.95
N ALA A 47 8.38 4.35 -11.65
CA ALA A 47 7.83 5.39 -10.78
C ALA A 47 8.80 6.57 -10.58
N VAL A 48 10.10 6.31 -10.35
CA VAL A 48 11.13 7.36 -10.24
C VAL A 48 11.17 8.20 -11.50
N PHE A 49 11.18 7.57 -12.67
CA PHE A 49 11.16 8.26 -13.95
C PHE A 49 9.94 9.20 -14.07
N LEU A 50 8.75 8.69 -13.79
CA LEU A 50 7.51 9.47 -13.84
C LEU A 50 7.50 10.60 -12.80
N PHE A 51 7.93 10.35 -11.57
CA PHE A 51 7.98 11.36 -10.52
C PHE A 51 8.93 12.49 -10.89
N TRP A 52 10.12 12.18 -11.44
CA TRP A 52 11.07 13.22 -11.86
C TRP A 52 10.56 14.03 -13.05
N ILE A 53 9.96 13.40 -14.07
CA ILE A 53 9.36 14.13 -15.20
C ILE A 53 8.32 15.13 -14.67
N VAL A 54 7.34 14.64 -13.90
CA VAL A 54 6.27 15.51 -13.42
C VAL A 54 6.80 16.60 -12.50
N LYS A 55 7.76 16.27 -11.60
CA LYS A 55 8.37 17.25 -10.70
C LYS A 55 9.12 18.35 -11.46
N LEU A 56 9.95 17.98 -12.43
CA LEU A 56 10.74 18.94 -13.21
C LEU A 56 9.86 19.90 -14.02
N LEU A 57 8.72 19.40 -14.51
CA LEU A 57 7.78 20.20 -15.30
C LEU A 57 6.87 21.08 -14.44
N THR A 58 6.62 20.72 -13.18
CA THR A 58 5.56 21.37 -12.37
C THR A 58 6.06 22.10 -11.12
N ILE A 59 7.14 21.65 -10.49
CA ILE A 59 7.54 22.12 -9.15
C ILE A 59 9.05 22.36 -9.07
N LYS A 60 9.43 23.62 -8.79
CA LYS A 60 10.81 24.04 -8.50
C LYS A 60 11.00 24.20 -6.98
N GLU A 61 11.01 23.10 -6.26
CA GLU A 61 11.17 23.09 -4.81
C GLU A 61 12.48 22.41 -4.42
N LYS A 62 13.25 23.04 -3.52
CA LYS A 62 14.52 22.52 -3.00
C LYS A 62 14.31 21.92 -1.61
N ILE A 63 14.97 20.79 -1.36
CA ILE A 63 14.96 20.12 -0.05
C ILE A 63 16.05 20.69 0.84
N GLU A 64 15.75 20.97 2.09
CA GLU A 64 16.73 21.36 3.10
C GLU A 64 17.64 20.16 3.45
N ARG A 65 18.93 20.42 3.64
CA ARG A 65 19.93 19.36 3.91
C ARG A 65 19.55 18.44 5.07
N LYS A 66 18.98 19.00 6.14
CA LYS A 66 18.55 18.24 7.33
C LYS A 66 17.43 17.23 7.08
N ASP A 67 16.63 17.42 6.03
CA ASP A 67 15.50 16.55 5.72
C ASP A 67 15.87 15.37 4.82
N TYR A 68 17.08 15.36 4.20
CA TYR A 68 17.54 14.24 3.37
C TYR A 68 17.64 12.92 4.14
N PHE A 69 18.08 12.95 5.40
CA PHE A 69 18.13 11.75 6.23
C PHE A 69 16.74 11.14 6.43
N ARG A 70 15.73 11.97 6.69
CA ARG A 70 14.35 11.52 6.84
C ARG A 70 13.77 10.99 5.52
N LEU A 71 14.08 11.62 4.39
CA LEU A 71 13.69 11.15 3.06
C LEU A 71 14.35 9.80 2.73
N ALA A 72 15.63 9.63 3.07
CA ALA A 72 16.34 8.37 2.90
C ALA A 72 15.72 7.26 3.76
N ALA A 73 15.41 7.54 5.03
CA ALA A 73 14.67 6.61 5.90
C ALA A 73 13.29 6.26 5.32
N CYS A 74 12.55 7.24 4.78
CA CYS A 74 11.29 6.99 4.09
C CYS A 74 11.48 6.11 2.85
N GLY A 75 12.57 6.26 2.09
CA GLY A 75 12.93 5.41 0.95
C GLY A 75 13.20 3.97 1.38
N MET A 76 13.97 3.80 2.45
CA MET A 76 14.27 2.49 3.03
C MET A 76 12.99 1.77 3.47
N PHE A 77 12.18 2.41 4.33
CA PHE A 77 11.02 1.77 4.94
C PHE A 77 9.77 1.79 4.05
N GLY A 78 9.56 2.82 3.25
CA GLY A 78 8.36 2.97 2.41
C GLY A 78 8.48 2.32 1.03
N VAL A 79 9.69 2.06 0.55
CA VAL A 79 9.91 1.47 -0.78
C VAL A 79 10.65 0.14 -0.67
N THR A 80 11.89 0.15 -0.18
CA THR A 80 12.77 -1.03 -0.28
C THR A 80 12.34 -2.14 0.66
N VAL A 81 12.43 -1.94 1.99
CA VAL A 81 12.05 -2.97 2.97
C VAL A 81 10.56 -3.34 2.80
N ASN A 82 9.71 -2.33 2.62
CA ASN A 82 8.29 -2.55 2.39
C ASN A 82 8.04 -3.52 1.22
N GLN A 83 8.55 -3.23 0.04
CA GLN A 83 8.23 -4.03 -1.14
C GLN A 83 8.98 -5.37 -1.16
N LEU A 84 10.26 -5.41 -0.78
CA LEU A 84 11.02 -6.65 -0.71
C LEU A 84 10.37 -7.64 0.27
N CYS A 85 10.07 -7.20 1.49
CA CYS A 85 9.42 -8.05 2.47
C CYS A 85 8.01 -8.49 2.05
N PHE A 86 7.23 -7.61 1.39
CA PHE A 86 5.91 -7.98 0.91
C PHE A 86 5.96 -9.08 -0.15
N PHE A 87 6.71 -8.88 -1.23
CA PHE A 87 6.67 -9.80 -2.36
C PHE A 87 7.40 -11.12 -2.08
N HIS A 88 8.51 -11.09 -1.34
CA HIS A 88 9.17 -12.33 -0.88
C HIS A 88 8.31 -13.05 0.18
N GLY A 89 7.68 -12.31 1.09
CA GLY A 89 6.78 -12.86 2.08
C GLY A 89 5.54 -13.51 1.44
N LEU A 90 4.90 -12.83 0.49
CA LEU A 90 3.74 -13.35 -0.24
C LEU A 90 4.08 -14.59 -1.07
N ASN A 91 5.31 -14.67 -1.60
CA ASN A 91 5.78 -15.84 -2.33
C ASN A 91 6.05 -17.05 -1.41
N ALA A 92 6.38 -16.80 -0.14
CA ALA A 92 6.73 -17.83 0.83
C ALA A 92 5.61 -18.18 1.82
N SER A 93 4.51 -17.41 1.85
CA SER A 93 3.37 -17.61 2.75
C SER A 93 2.05 -17.69 1.97
N SER A 94 0.98 -18.13 2.65
CA SER A 94 -0.35 -18.16 2.06
C SER A 94 -0.94 -16.75 1.92
N SER A 95 -1.81 -16.57 0.91
CA SER A 95 -2.56 -15.32 0.73
C SER A 95 -3.47 -14.99 1.93
N ILE A 96 -3.91 -16.01 2.67
CA ILE A 96 -4.73 -15.86 3.87
C ILE A 96 -3.90 -15.25 5.00
N ASN A 97 -2.74 -15.84 5.30
CA ASN A 97 -1.84 -15.29 6.31
C ASN A 97 -1.41 -13.88 5.97
N ALA A 98 -1.08 -13.61 4.70
CA ALA A 98 -0.79 -12.26 4.22
C ALA A 98 -1.94 -11.28 4.52
N GLY A 99 -3.19 -11.65 4.22
CA GLY A 99 -4.37 -10.83 4.50
C GLY A 99 -4.54 -10.53 5.99
N ILE A 100 -4.39 -11.55 6.85
CA ILE A 100 -4.50 -11.39 8.31
C ILE A 100 -3.39 -10.50 8.85
N ILE A 101 -2.14 -10.76 8.46
CA ILE A 101 -0.97 -10.00 8.94
C ILE A 101 -1.07 -8.53 8.51
N MET A 102 -1.56 -8.23 7.31
CA MET A 102 -1.76 -6.84 6.86
C MET A 102 -2.74 -6.07 7.74
N THR A 103 -3.69 -6.74 8.42
CA THR A 103 -4.62 -6.06 9.35
C THR A 103 -3.92 -5.49 10.59
N VAL A 104 -2.70 -5.93 10.89
CA VAL A 104 -1.89 -5.39 12.00
C VAL A 104 -1.35 -4.00 11.66
N ASN A 105 -1.21 -3.64 10.38
CA ASN A 105 -0.61 -2.36 9.99
C ASN A 105 -1.28 -1.14 10.61
N PRO A 106 -2.61 -0.94 10.60
CA PRO A 106 -3.23 0.22 11.23
C PRO A 106 -3.01 0.29 12.75
N ILE A 107 -2.88 -0.86 13.42
CA ILE A 107 -2.56 -0.92 14.86
C ILE A 107 -1.15 -0.41 15.08
N LEU A 108 -0.17 -0.90 14.30
CA LEU A 108 1.22 -0.44 14.37
C LEU A 108 1.33 1.05 14.07
N VAL A 109 0.59 1.56 13.08
CA VAL A 109 0.59 2.99 12.75
C VAL A 109 0.07 3.85 13.91
N VAL A 110 -0.97 3.40 14.63
CA VAL A 110 -1.45 4.12 15.83
C VAL A 110 -0.38 4.18 16.90
N ILE A 111 0.26 3.05 17.19
CA ILE A 111 1.34 2.96 18.18
C ILE A 111 2.52 3.86 17.78
N LEU A 112 3.00 3.74 16.54
CA LEU A 112 4.11 4.55 16.03
C LEU A 112 3.76 6.04 15.98
N SER A 113 2.54 6.41 15.61
CA SER A 113 2.07 7.80 15.61
C SER A 113 2.03 8.39 17.03
N PHE A 114 1.64 7.60 18.02
CA PHE A 114 1.67 8.02 19.41
C PHE A 114 3.10 8.34 19.88
N PHE A 115 4.06 7.42 19.64
CA PHE A 115 5.43 7.62 20.10
C PHE A 115 6.19 8.68 19.30
N ILE A 116 6.08 8.69 17.98
CA ILE A 116 6.91 9.53 17.09
C ILE A 116 6.28 10.90 16.86
N LEU A 117 4.97 10.96 16.59
CA LEU A 117 4.26 12.20 16.28
C LEU A 117 3.53 12.81 17.47
N LYS A 118 3.53 12.12 18.63
CA LYS A 118 2.78 12.50 19.83
C LYS A 118 1.26 12.64 19.56
N GLU A 119 0.73 11.87 18.62
CA GLU A 119 -0.71 11.84 18.36
C GLU A 119 -1.46 11.20 19.52
N LYS A 120 -2.56 11.84 19.96
CA LYS A 120 -3.43 11.26 20.99
C LYS A 120 -4.19 10.06 20.44
N ILE A 121 -4.16 8.95 21.15
CA ILE A 121 -5.00 7.79 20.88
C ILE A 121 -6.39 8.08 21.47
N THR A 122 -7.41 8.21 20.63
CA THR A 122 -8.78 8.38 21.08
C THR A 122 -9.49 7.03 21.13
N VAL A 123 -10.40 6.87 22.09
CA VAL A 123 -11.25 5.69 22.21
C VAL A 123 -11.99 5.40 20.90
N GLN A 124 -12.52 6.44 20.24
CA GLN A 124 -13.20 6.31 18.95
C GLN A 124 -12.28 5.74 17.87
N LYS A 125 -11.01 6.18 17.80
CA LYS A 125 -10.02 5.66 16.84
C LYS A 125 -9.72 4.18 17.11
N SER A 126 -9.52 3.81 18.38
CA SER A 126 -9.26 2.43 18.78
C SER A 126 -10.43 1.51 18.44
N ILE A 127 -11.67 1.93 18.75
CA ILE A 127 -12.88 1.15 18.44
C ILE A 127 -12.99 0.97 16.92
N GLY A 128 -12.83 2.02 16.13
CA GLY A 128 -12.92 1.92 14.66
C GLY A 128 -11.87 0.96 14.07
N ILE A 129 -10.63 0.99 14.57
CA ILE A 129 -9.56 0.07 14.15
C ILE A 129 -9.91 -1.37 14.54
N LEU A 130 -10.39 -1.63 15.75
CA LEU A 130 -10.78 -2.97 16.19
C LEU A 130 -11.92 -3.53 15.34
N ILE A 131 -12.98 -2.75 15.09
CA ILE A 131 -14.10 -3.16 14.24
C ILE A 131 -13.62 -3.49 12.83
N GLY A 132 -12.81 -2.61 12.22
CA GLY A 132 -12.28 -2.80 10.87
C GLY A 132 -11.36 -4.01 10.77
N ALA A 133 -10.48 -4.21 11.76
CA ALA A 133 -9.59 -5.38 11.83
C ALA A 133 -10.39 -6.69 11.96
N THR A 134 -11.39 -6.74 12.84
CA THR A 134 -12.25 -7.91 13.01
C THR A 134 -12.95 -8.27 11.70
N GLY A 135 -13.56 -7.28 11.02
CA GLY A 135 -14.22 -7.51 9.74
C GLY A 135 -13.25 -8.02 8.66
N ALA A 136 -12.03 -7.42 8.57
CA ALA A 136 -11.02 -7.82 7.59
C ALA A 136 -10.48 -9.23 7.86
N ILE A 137 -10.20 -9.59 9.11
CA ILE A 137 -9.77 -10.95 9.51
C ILE A 137 -10.84 -11.98 9.16
N LEU A 138 -12.09 -11.75 9.55
CA LEU A 138 -13.21 -12.69 9.29
C LEU A 138 -13.42 -12.87 7.78
N LEU A 139 -13.38 -11.78 7.01
CA LEU A 139 -13.52 -11.85 5.56
C LEU A 139 -12.38 -12.63 4.91
N THR A 140 -11.14 -12.44 5.39
CA THR A 140 -9.97 -13.14 4.86
C THR A 140 -10.01 -14.64 5.19
N LEU A 141 -10.41 -15.00 6.41
CA LEU A 141 -10.55 -16.41 6.81
C LEU A 141 -11.61 -17.16 5.99
N THR A 142 -12.67 -16.47 5.55
CA THR A 142 -13.70 -17.09 4.67
C THR A 142 -13.28 -17.19 3.20
N ALA A 143 -12.14 -16.68 2.81
CA ALA A 143 -11.62 -16.79 1.43
C ALA A 143 -11.06 -18.19 1.09
N GLY A 144 -10.98 -19.12 2.06
CA GLY A 144 -10.50 -20.48 1.90
C GLY A 144 -9.04 -20.68 2.34
N THR A 145 -8.64 -21.92 2.55
CA THR A 145 -7.28 -22.27 2.97
C THR A 145 -6.34 -22.40 1.77
N GLY A 146 -5.33 -21.53 1.68
CA GLY A 146 -4.22 -21.68 0.72
C GLY A 146 -3.17 -22.67 1.24
N SER A 147 -2.60 -23.47 0.34
CA SER A 147 -1.41 -24.29 0.64
C SER A 147 -0.16 -23.42 0.67
N GLY A 148 0.68 -23.56 1.67
CA GLY A 148 2.03 -22.97 1.71
C GLY A 148 2.27 -21.98 2.85
N ASP A 149 2.06 -22.42 4.11
CA ASP A 149 2.36 -21.60 5.27
C ASP A 149 3.85 -21.69 5.63
N SER A 150 4.56 -20.56 5.59
CA SER A 150 5.94 -20.46 6.04
C SER A 150 6.03 -19.39 7.13
N ILE A 151 6.53 -19.77 8.31
CA ILE A 151 6.79 -18.83 9.41
C ILE A 151 7.74 -17.70 8.95
N PHE A 152 8.69 -18.00 8.08
CA PHE A 152 9.60 -17.00 7.52
C PHE A 152 8.84 -16.03 6.59
N GLY A 153 7.94 -16.53 5.75
CA GLY A 153 7.07 -15.70 4.90
C GLY A 153 6.18 -14.78 5.74
N ASP A 154 5.56 -15.30 6.79
CA ASP A 154 4.73 -14.54 7.72
C ASP A 154 5.52 -13.45 8.45
N PHE A 155 6.76 -13.77 8.86
CA PHE A 155 7.65 -12.78 9.46
C PHE A 155 8.01 -11.65 8.48
N LEU A 156 8.28 -11.95 7.22
CA LEU A 156 8.52 -10.93 6.18
C LEU A 156 7.28 -10.03 6.00
N LEU A 157 6.09 -10.60 5.95
CA LEU A 157 4.84 -9.86 5.85
C LEU A 157 4.61 -8.94 7.06
N PHE A 158 4.96 -9.39 8.27
CA PHE A 158 4.91 -8.55 9.46
C PHE A 158 5.90 -7.39 9.38
N ILE A 159 7.14 -7.65 8.94
CA ILE A 159 8.15 -6.59 8.71
C ILE A 159 7.66 -5.61 7.64
N ASN A 160 7.02 -6.08 6.56
CA ASN A 160 6.38 -5.21 5.58
C ASN A 160 5.34 -4.29 6.23
N ALA A 161 4.40 -4.85 7.02
CA ALA A 161 3.36 -4.06 7.69
C ALA A 161 3.95 -3.01 8.64
N ALA A 162 4.97 -3.37 9.42
CA ALA A 162 5.66 -2.47 10.32
C ALA A 162 6.44 -1.37 9.57
N SER A 163 7.14 -1.75 8.51
CA SER A 163 7.91 -0.85 7.65
C SER A 163 7.02 0.19 6.98
N TYR A 164 5.90 -0.22 6.40
CA TYR A 164 4.94 0.71 5.80
C TYR A 164 4.32 1.65 6.83
N GLY A 165 3.97 1.11 8.01
CA GLY A 165 3.48 1.93 9.12
C GLY A 165 4.49 3.00 9.56
N LEU A 166 5.76 2.62 9.69
CA LEU A 166 6.85 3.55 10.02
C LEU A 166 7.02 4.62 8.94
N TYR A 167 6.98 4.24 7.66
CA TYR A 167 7.01 5.19 6.54
C TYR A 167 5.90 6.23 6.63
N LEU A 168 4.63 5.81 6.84
CA LEU A 168 3.50 6.74 6.94
C LEU A 168 3.70 7.79 8.06
N VAL A 169 4.31 7.38 9.15
CA VAL A 169 4.60 8.25 10.30
C VAL A 169 5.79 9.16 10.01
N LEU A 170 6.88 8.63 9.44
CA LEU A 170 8.09 9.41 9.13
C LEU A 170 7.86 10.45 8.03
N VAL A 171 7.05 10.13 7.02
CA VAL A 171 6.77 11.05 5.91
C VAL A 171 5.83 12.19 6.30
N LYS A 172 5.00 12.03 7.32
CA LYS A 172 3.98 13.01 7.73
C LYS A 172 4.52 14.41 8.01
N PRO A 173 5.62 14.61 8.77
CA PRO A 173 6.18 15.94 8.99
C PRO A 173 6.68 16.63 7.70
N LEU A 174 7.16 15.87 6.73
CA LEU A 174 7.62 16.42 5.45
C LEU A 174 6.45 17.02 4.64
N MET A 175 5.22 16.49 4.81
CA MET A 175 4.01 17.02 4.16
C MET A 175 3.60 18.42 4.65
N LYS A 176 4.14 18.88 5.78
CA LYS A 176 3.94 20.25 6.27
C LYS A 176 4.91 21.26 5.61
N LYS A 177 6.04 20.76 5.08
CA LYS A 177 7.13 21.60 4.53
C LYS A 177 7.15 21.61 3.01
N TYR A 178 6.89 20.46 2.40
CA TYR A 178 7.11 20.23 0.99
C TYR A 178 5.83 19.75 0.29
N SER A 179 5.81 19.91 -1.04
CA SER A 179 4.75 19.32 -1.85
C SER A 179 4.80 17.79 -1.81
N PRO A 180 3.64 17.11 -1.87
CA PRO A 180 3.60 15.65 -1.94
C PRO A 180 4.48 15.08 -3.06
N LEU A 181 4.46 15.71 -4.24
CA LEU A 181 5.25 15.27 -5.39
C LEU A 181 6.76 15.38 -5.13
N THR A 182 7.23 16.47 -4.54
CA THR A 182 8.65 16.62 -4.19
C THR A 182 9.08 15.52 -3.21
N VAL A 183 8.32 15.29 -2.15
CA VAL A 183 8.68 14.29 -1.13
C VAL A 183 8.74 12.90 -1.75
N ILE A 184 7.70 12.48 -2.51
CA ILE A 184 7.66 11.13 -3.04
C ILE A 184 8.75 10.89 -4.10
N THR A 185 9.11 11.92 -4.89
CA THR A 185 10.21 11.84 -5.85
C THR A 185 11.52 11.47 -5.15
N TYR A 186 11.88 12.16 -4.07
CA TYR A 186 13.11 11.85 -3.33
C TYR A 186 13.02 10.52 -2.57
N VAL A 187 11.87 10.20 -1.97
CA VAL A 187 11.65 8.91 -1.30
C VAL A 187 11.88 7.75 -2.27
N PHE A 188 11.32 7.82 -3.47
CA PHE A 188 11.53 6.78 -4.48
C PHE A 188 12.94 6.77 -5.05
N SER A 189 13.60 7.94 -5.17
CA SER A 189 15.01 8.01 -5.59
C SER A 189 15.93 7.29 -4.60
N PHE A 190 15.76 7.51 -3.28
CA PHE A 190 16.49 6.75 -2.26
C PHE A 190 16.10 5.28 -2.28
N GLY A 191 14.81 4.97 -2.42
CA GLY A 191 14.33 3.60 -2.55
C GLY A 191 14.98 2.87 -3.73
N LEU A 192 15.12 3.52 -4.89
CA LEU A 192 15.78 2.95 -6.05
C LEU A 192 17.26 2.61 -5.75
N ILE A 193 17.98 3.51 -5.09
CA ILE A 193 19.37 3.25 -4.69
C ILE A 193 19.44 1.99 -3.83
N TYR A 194 18.57 1.86 -2.82
CA TYR A 194 18.59 0.70 -1.93
C TYR A 194 18.14 -0.59 -2.62
N VAL A 195 17.17 -0.53 -3.53
CA VAL A 195 16.75 -1.69 -4.33
C VAL A 195 17.88 -2.17 -5.24
N LEU A 196 18.66 -1.25 -5.84
CA LEU A 196 19.82 -1.60 -6.65
C LEU A 196 20.99 -2.17 -5.82
N LEU A 197 21.11 -1.76 -4.55
CA LEU A 197 22.10 -2.33 -3.62
C LEU A 197 21.71 -3.70 -3.08
N TYR A 198 20.48 -4.16 -3.29
CA TYR A 198 20.06 -5.54 -2.95
C TYR A 198 20.58 -6.51 -4.00
N PRO A 199 21.55 -7.40 -3.66
CA PRO A 199 22.27 -8.18 -4.67
C PRO A 199 21.39 -9.01 -5.61
N PRO A 200 20.30 -9.68 -5.15
CA PRO A 200 19.43 -10.43 -6.04
C PRO A 200 18.80 -9.60 -7.16
N THR A 201 18.57 -8.29 -6.94
CA THR A 201 17.93 -7.42 -7.94
C THR A 201 18.65 -7.42 -9.27
N LEU A 202 19.98 -7.25 -9.26
CA LEU A 202 20.78 -7.19 -10.49
C LEU A 202 21.07 -8.59 -11.05
N THR A 203 21.36 -9.57 -10.19
CA THR A 203 21.64 -10.94 -10.63
C THR A 203 20.43 -11.59 -11.31
N GLU A 204 19.23 -11.39 -10.76
CA GLU A 204 17.99 -11.91 -11.33
C GLU A 204 17.57 -11.12 -12.58
N LEU A 205 17.87 -9.81 -12.67
CA LEU A 205 17.57 -9.00 -13.85
C LEU A 205 18.24 -9.56 -15.12
N PHE A 206 19.49 -10.00 -15.02
CA PHE A 206 20.22 -10.58 -16.15
C PHE A 206 19.70 -11.95 -16.59
N GLN A 207 18.83 -12.59 -15.79
CA GLN A 207 18.22 -13.88 -16.09
C GLN A 207 16.82 -13.74 -16.72
N VAL A 208 16.28 -12.52 -16.83
CA VAL A 208 14.95 -12.29 -17.40
C VAL A 208 14.95 -12.53 -18.90
N ASP A 209 14.06 -13.40 -19.34
CA ASP A 209 13.76 -13.58 -20.77
C ASP A 209 12.74 -12.56 -21.27
N PHE A 210 13.24 -11.45 -21.78
CA PHE A 210 12.39 -10.39 -22.35
C PHE A 210 11.66 -10.80 -23.63
N SER A 211 12.11 -11.87 -24.31
CA SER A 211 11.47 -12.35 -25.55
C SER A 211 10.11 -13.02 -25.27
N SER A 212 9.90 -13.47 -24.04
CA SER A 212 8.64 -14.07 -23.58
C SER A 212 7.53 -13.06 -23.28
N PHE A 213 7.84 -11.73 -23.31
CA PHE A 213 6.89 -10.70 -22.94
C PHE A 213 5.87 -10.46 -24.06
N THR A 214 4.64 -10.84 -23.79
CA THR A 214 3.49 -10.50 -24.65
C THR A 214 3.02 -9.07 -24.43
N SER A 215 2.23 -8.53 -25.36
CA SER A 215 1.59 -7.21 -25.18
C SER A 215 0.77 -7.16 -23.89
N GLU A 216 0.11 -8.25 -23.51
CA GLU A 216 -0.66 -8.35 -22.26
C GLU A 216 0.23 -8.14 -21.02
N ILE A 217 1.38 -8.79 -20.95
CA ILE A 217 2.34 -8.65 -19.85
C ILE A 217 2.86 -7.21 -19.77
N ILE A 218 3.15 -6.59 -20.91
CA ILE A 218 3.59 -5.19 -20.96
C ILE A 218 2.50 -4.26 -20.41
N TYR A 219 1.23 -4.45 -20.79
CA TYR A 219 0.13 -3.65 -20.23
C TYR A 219 -0.07 -3.87 -18.72
N LYS A 220 0.06 -5.10 -18.22
CA LYS A 220 0.04 -5.40 -16.79
C LYS A 220 1.15 -4.66 -16.06
N ILE A 221 2.38 -4.70 -16.57
CA ILE A 221 3.54 -3.98 -16.00
C ILE A 221 3.28 -2.46 -16.02
N LEU A 222 2.79 -1.88 -17.13
CA LEU A 222 2.47 -0.46 -17.21
C LEU A 222 1.39 -0.06 -16.21
N PHE A 223 0.32 -0.84 -16.07
CA PHE A 223 -0.71 -0.61 -15.05
C PHE A 223 -0.11 -0.61 -13.63
N ILE A 224 0.78 -1.56 -13.34
CA ILE A 224 1.44 -1.68 -12.04
C ILE A 224 2.36 -0.49 -11.77
N VAL A 225 3.12 -0.05 -12.76
CA VAL A 225 4.03 1.11 -12.63
C VAL A 225 3.23 2.40 -12.46
N VAL A 226 2.30 2.69 -13.37
CA VAL A 226 1.58 3.97 -13.41
C VAL A 226 0.46 4.00 -12.36
N GLY A 227 -0.41 3.01 -12.33
CA GLY A 227 -1.57 2.96 -11.45
C GLY A 227 -1.16 2.61 -10.02
N VAL A 228 -0.60 1.40 -9.85
CA VAL A 228 -0.35 0.82 -8.53
C VAL A 228 0.88 1.42 -7.83
N THR A 229 1.83 2.00 -8.55
CA THR A 229 3.02 2.57 -7.92
C THR A 229 3.00 4.08 -7.99
N PHE A 230 3.06 4.69 -9.16
CA PHE A 230 3.13 6.14 -9.28
C PHE A 230 1.91 6.85 -8.66
N LEU A 231 0.69 6.52 -9.10
CA LEU A 231 -0.53 7.19 -8.63
C LEU A 231 -0.82 6.90 -7.16
N THR A 232 -0.72 5.64 -6.72
CA THR A 232 -1.09 5.31 -5.33
C THR A 232 -0.18 5.97 -4.30
N TYR A 233 1.14 5.98 -4.53
CA TYR A 233 2.06 6.65 -3.62
C TYR A 233 1.88 8.17 -3.64
N LEU A 234 1.64 8.78 -4.81
CA LEU A 234 1.35 10.20 -4.89
C LEU A 234 0.06 10.57 -4.15
N LEU A 235 -1.00 9.79 -4.35
CA LEU A 235 -2.29 9.98 -3.68
C LEU A 235 -2.18 9.76 -2.16
N THR A 236 -1.37 8.78 -1.72
CA THR A 236 -1.14 8.51 -0.30
C THR A 236 -0.46 9.70 0.38
N VAL A 237 0.65 10.20 -0.16
CA VAL A 237 1.34 11.36 0.44
C VAL A 237 0.51 12.63 0.32
N TYR A 238 -0.27 12.80 -0.76
CA TYR A 238 -1.25 13.87 -0.85
C TYR A 238 -2.29 13.79 0.27
N ALA A 239 -2.87 12.62 0.51
CA ALA A 239 -3.85 12.42 1.58
C ALA A 239 -3.24 12.69 2.96
N LEU A 240 -2.01 12.24 3.22
CA LEU A 240 -1.29 12.46 4.46
C LEU A 240 -1.05 13.95 4.76
N LYS A 241 -1.14 14.85 3.79
CA LYS A 241 -1.14 16.28 4.04
C LYS A 241 -2.35 16.71 4.87
N TYR A 242 -3.49 16.05 4.70
CA TYR A 242 -4.79 16.46 5.27
C TYR A 242 -5.31 15.54 6.37
N VAL A 243 -4.91 14.26 6.37
CA VAL A 243 -5.33 13.27 7.38
C VAL A 243 -4.14 12.74 8.18
N SER A 244 -4.40 12.05 9.30
CA SER A 244 -3.35 11.40 10.10
C SER A 244 -2.89 10.08 9.46
N PRO A 245 -1.66 9.62 9.77
CA PRO A 245 -1.20 8.29 9.37
C PRO A 245 -2.15 7.17 9.79
N SER A 246 -2.68 7.24 11.01
CA SER A 246 -3.63 6.26 11.53
C SER A 246 -4.94 6.19 10.72
N THR A 247 -5.43 7.34 10.21
CA THR A 247 -6.60 7.35 9.32
C THR A 247 -6.22 6.84 7.93
N SER A 248 -5.05 7.19 7.41
CA SER A 248 -4.60 6.69 6.11
C SER A 248 -4.47 5.17 6.13
N SER A 249 -3.85 4.61 7.17
CA SER A 249 -3.66 3.16 7.30
C SER A 249 -4.96 2.38 7.49
N SER A 250 -5.98 2.95 8.16
CA SER A 250 -7.25 2.23 8.34
C SER A 250 -7.97 1.89 7.03
N TYR A 251 -7.68 2.61 5.94
CA TYR A 251 -8.21 2.30 4.61
C TYR A 251 -7.69 0.98 4.04
N ILE A 252 -6.58 0.43 4.57
CA ILE A 252 -6.07 -0.90 4.19
C ILE A 252 -7.13 -1.98 4.43
N TYR A 253 -7.96 -1.83 5.46
CA TYR A 253 -9.06 -2.76 5.72
C TYR A 253 -10.07 -2.88 4.58
N LEU A 254 -10.14 -1.91 3.66
CA LEU A 254 -10.98 -2.00 2.46
C LEU A 254 -10.42 -2.97 1.40
N GLN A 255 -9.12 -3.29 1.44
CA GLN A 255 -8.49 -4.10 0.40
C GLN A 255 -9.16 -5.46 0.20
N PRO A 256 -9.47 -6.28 1.22
CA PRO A 256 -10.16 -7.56 1.02
C PRO A 256 -11.51 -7.41 0.30
N VAL A 257 -12.26 -6.36 0.63
CA VAL A 257 -13.55 -6.05 -0.02
C VAL A 257 -13.33 -5.69 -1.49
N LEU A 258 -12.35 -4.84 -1.76
CA LEU A 258 -12.03 -4.36 -3.11
C LEU A 258 -11.44 -5.48 -3.99
N VAL A 259 -10.66 -6.41 -3.41
CA VAL A 259 -10.20 -7.61 -4.12
C VAL A 259 -11.37 -8.44 -4.62
N ILE A 260 -12.37 -8.70 -3.77
CA ILE A 260 -13.58 -9.43 -4.16
C ILE A 260 -14.36 -8.68 -5.25
N LEU A 261 -14.52 -7.36 -5.09
CA LEU A 261 -15.20 -6.54 -6.09
C LEU A 261 -14.50 -6.59 -7.45
N PHE A 262 -13.17 -6.46 -7.48
CA PHE A 262 -12.40 -6.53 -8.72
C PHE A 262 -12.35 -7.93 -9.31
N ALA A 263 -12.33 -8.99 -8.50
CA ALA A 263 -12.44 -10.35 -8.99
C ALA A 263 -13.76 -10.55 -9.77
N PHE A 264 -14.87 -10.04 -9.22
CA PHE A 264 -16.16 -10.06 -9.89
C PHE A 264 -16.17 -9.24 -11.20
N LEU A 265 -15.64 -8.00 -11.14
CA LEU A 265 -15.57 -7.13 -12.33
C LEU A 265 -14.71 -7.74 -13.44
N PHE A 266 -13.56 -8.32 -13.09
CA PHE A 266 -12.66 -8.94 -14.07
C PHE A 266 -13.21 -10.24 -14.63
N PHE A 267 -13.97 -10.99 -13.85
CA PHE A 267 -14.73 -12.13 -14.36
C PHE A 267 -15.73 -11.71 -15.44
N SER A 268 -16.46 -10.61 -15.23
CA SER A 268 -17.45 -10.12 -16.20
C SER A 268 -16.86 -9.67 -17.55
N ILE A 269 -15.54 -9.54 -17.66
CA ILE A 269 -14.79 -9.20 -18.88
C ILE A 269 -13.76 -10.28 -19.26
N ASP A 270 -13.98 -11.52 -18.80
CA ASP A 270 -13.13 -12.71 -19.07
C ASP A 270 -11.64 -12.56 -18.68
N LEU A 271 -11.34 -11.72 -17.68
CA LEU A 271 -9.96 -11.51 -17.18
C LEU A 271 -9.66 -12.27 -15.88
N SER A 272 -10.62 -12.97 -15.29
CA SER A 272 -10.43 -13.77 -14.07
C SER A 272 -11.39 -14.96 -14.01
N GLU A 273 -11.13 -15.92 -13.13
CA GLU A 273 -12.02 -17.03 -12.84
C GLU A 273 -13.34 -16.57 -12.18
N ASP A 274 -14.39 -17.41 -12.23
CA ASP A 274 -15.68 -17.12 -11.62
C ASP A 274 -15.61 -17.17 -10.08
N TYR A 275 -15.80 -16.02 -9.47
CA TYR A 275 -15.89 -15.85 -8.02
C TYR A 275 -17.31 -15.55 -7.53
N THR A 276 -18.32 -15.56 -8.40
CA THR A 276 -19.70 -15.16 -8.05
C THR A 276 -20.31 -16.05 -6.98
N GLN A 277 -20.00 -17.36 -7.01
CA GLN A 277 -20.48 -18.33 -6.02
C GLN A 277 -19.83 -18.18 -4.64
N THR A 278 -18.79 -17.36 -4.54
CA THR A 278 -18.05 -17.16 -3.27
C THR A 278 -18.65 -16.07 -2.38
N ILE A 279 -19.64 -15.30 -2.86
CA ILE A 279 -20.27 -14.21 -2.10
C ILE A 279 -21.42 -14.76 -1.25
N THR A 280 -21.22 -14.84 0.06
CA THR A 280 -22.24 -15.26 1.05
C THR A 280 -22.75 -14.06 1.83
N TRP A 281 -23.93 -14.20 2.47
CA TRP A 281 -24.48 -13.18 3.37
C TRP A 281 -23.53 -12.85 4.53
N GLU A 282 -22.77 -13.82 5.03
CA GLU A 282 -21.75 -13.62 6.04
C GLU A 282 -20.64 -12.67 5.56
N LYS A 283 -20.14 -12.88 4.34
CA LYS A 283 -19.13 -12.01 3.72
C LYS A 283 -19.64 -10.58 3.58
N ILE A 284 -20.90 -10.39 3.18
CA ILE A 284 -21.53 -9.06 3.14
C ILE A 284 -21.55 -8.42 4.53
N GLY A 285 -21.88 -9.17 5.57
CA GLY A 285 -21.82 -8.71 6.97
C GLY A 285 -20.41 -8.25 7.37
N TYR A 286 -19.37 -9.01 7.01
CA TYR A 286 -17.97 -8.63 7.28
C TYR A 286 -17.53 -7.39 6.51
N MET A 287 -17.94 -7.25 5.25
CA MET A 287 -17.71 -6.02 4.47
C MET A 287 -18.33 -4.79 5.14
N LEU A 288 -19.56 -4.91 5.67
CA LEU A 288 -20.21 -3.81 6.41
C LEU A 288 -19.44 -3.45 7.68
N LEU A 289 -18.93 -4.43 8.45
CA LEU A 289 -18.05 -4.16 9.60
C LEU A 289 -16.80 -3.37 9.20
N ILE A 290 -16.17 -3.73 8.09
CA ILE A 290 -15.00 -3.00 7.55
C ILE A 290 -15.34 -1.56 7.26
N PHE A 291 -16.44 -1.30 6.55
CA PHE A 291 -16.87 0.07 6.23
C PHE A 291 -17.17 0.89 7.48
N VAL A 292 -17.85 0.30 8.47
CA VAL A 292 -18.12 0.95 9.76
C VAL A 292 -16.82 1.28 10.49
N GLY A 293 -15.86 0.34 10.55
CA GLY A 293 -14.57 0.55 11.19
C GLY A 293 -13.78 1.70 10.57
N VAL A 294 -13.66 1.73 9.23
CA VAL A 294 -12.99 2.81 8.49
C VAL A 294 -13.69 4.15 8.71
N PHE A 295 -15.02 4.17 8.67
CA PHE A 295 -15.82 5.38 8.89
C PHE A 295 -15.61 5.95 10.30
N VAL A 296 -15.71 5.11 11.35
CA VAL A 296 -15.52 5.51 12.76
C VAL A 296 -14.10 6.06 12.98
N THR A 297 -13.08 5.40 12.43
CA THR A 297 -11.68 5.85 12.51
C THR A 297 -11.49 7.21 11.79
N SER A 298 -12.09 7.38 10.64
CA SER A 298 -12.00 8.61 9.84
C SER A 298 -12.66 9.80 10.52
N MET A 299 -13.81 9.60 11.18
CA MET A 299 -14.52 10.65 11.91
C MET A 299 -13.77 11.13 13.16
N SER A 300 -12.97 10.29 13.79
CA SER A 300 -12.16 10.67 14.96
C SER A 300 -11.22 11.85 14.66
N ASN A 301 -10.62 11.88 13.49
CA ASN A 301 -9.75 12.97 13.05
C ASN A 301 -10.50 14.28 12.76
N TYR A 302 -11.72 14.20 12.25
CA TYR A 302 -12.53 15.39 11.98
C TYR A 302 -12.84 16.15 13.27
N ARG A 303 -13.21 15.42 14.34
CA ARG A 303 -13.48 16.02 15.66
C ARG A 303 -12.24 16.65 16.30
N GLN A 304 -11.07 16.01 16.20
CA GLN A 304 -9.83 16.58 16.74
C GLN A 304 -9.41 17.88 16.06
N LYS A 305 -9.56 18.00 14.73
CA LYS A 305 -9.28 19.24 14.00
C LYS A 305 -10.24 20.40 14.31
N LYS A 306 -11.45 20.11 14.79
CA LYS A 306 -12.44 21.13 15.15
C LYS A 306 -12.21 21.68 16.57
N LEU A 307 -11.43 20.97 17.40
CA LEU A 307 -11.12 21.33 18.78
C LEU A 307 -9.74 22.01 18.94
N MET A 308 -8.95 22.10 17.86
CA MET A 308 -7.69 22.88 17.75
C MET A 308 -7.92 24.14 16.91
#